data_a4b613677c404d92476762f419851df5
#
_entry.id   a4b613677c404d92476762f419851df5
#
_cell.length_a   1.000
_cell.length_b   1.000
_cell.length_c   1.000
_cell.angle_alpha   90.00
_cell.angle_beta   90.00
_cell.angle_gamma   90.00
#
_symmetry.space_group_name_H-M   'P 1'
#
loop_
_entity.id
_entity.type
_entity.pdbx_description
1 polymer ?
#
loop_
_entity_poly.entity_id
_entity_poly.type
_entity_poly.pdbx_seq_one_letter_code
_entity_poly.pdbx_strand_id
1 'polypeptide(L)' 'LDEQEKAILQQALHATRGNRTAAAALLGLNLRQIRYRMERLGIGGPENEYP' A
#
# COMPACT_ATOMS: atom_id res chain seq x y z
N LEU A 1 -9.43 9.22 -9.60
CA LEU A 1 -9.82 8.48 -8.49
C LEU A 1 -8.84 7.41 -8.16
N ASP A 2 -8.66 6.43 -9.06
CA ASP A 2 -7.70 5.38 -8.78
C ASP A 2 -6.30 5.95 -8.70
N GLU A 3 -6.01 6.94 -9.52
CA GLU A 3 -4.68 7.50 -9.52
C GLU A 3 -4.37 8.26 -8.25
N GLN A 4 -5.38 8.95 -7.72
CA GLN A 4 -5.18 9.64 -6.47
C GLN A 4 -4.94 8.64 -5.35
N GLU A 5 -5.75 7.61 -5.32
CA GLU A 5 -5.60 6.60 -4.29
C GLU A 5 -4.25 5.92 -4.39
N LYS A 6 -3.84 5.65 -5.63
CA LYS A 6 -2.55 5.02 -5.85
C LYS A 6 -1.42 5.90 -5.34
N ALA A 7 -1.49 7.19 -5.62
CA ALA A 7 -0.46 8.11 -5.18
C ALA A 7 -0.38 8.17 -3.66
N ILE A 8 -1.52 8.18 -3.01
CA ILE A 8 -1.55 8.22 -1.56
C ILE A 8 -0.91 6.98 -0.97
N LEU A 9 -1.25 5.82 -1.52
CA LEU A 9 -0.65 4.59 -1.04
C LEU A 9 0.84 4.54 -1.29
N GLN A 10 1.25 4.98 -2.46
CA GLN A 10 2.67 4.97 -2.79
C GLN A 10 3.45 5.91 -1.88
N GLN A 11 2.88 7.06 -1.58
CA GLN A 11 3.54 7.98 -0.69
C GLN A 11 3.68 7.40 0.71
N ALA A 12 2.63 6.75 1.19
CA ALA A 12 2.69 6.14 2.51
C ALA A 12 3.73 5.02 2.54
N LEU A 13 3.79 4.22 1.49
CA LEU A 13 4.78 3.17 1.42
C LEU A 13 6.19 3.72 1.34
N HIS A 14 6.35 4.80 0.59
CA HIS A 14 7.66 5.42 0.47
C HIS A 14 8.12 5.97 1.81
N ALA A 15 7.21 6.61 2.51
CA ALA A 15 7.55 7.19 3.82
C ALA A 15 7.90 6.12 4.84
N THR A 16 7.33 4.93 4.70
CA THR A 16 7.60 3.85 5.63
C THR A 16 8.58 2.83 5.07
N ARG A 17 9.18 3.13 3.94
CA ARG A 17 10.18 2.28 3.31
C ARG A 17 9.64 0.90 3.02
N GLY A 18 8.44 0.86 2.48
CA GLY A 18 7.83 -0.40 2.09
C GLY A 18 7.15 -1.16 3.20
N ASN A 19 7.10 -0.58 4.39
CA ASN A 19 6.45 -1.26 5.50
C ASN A 19 4.95 -1.06 5.40
N ARG A 20 4.26 -2.12 4.95
CA ARG A 20 2.82 -2.03 4.73
C ARG A 20 2.04 -1.78 5.99
N THR A 21 2.47 -2.40 7.09
CA THR A 21 1.78 -2.22 8.36
C THR A 21 1.85 -0.76 8.79
N ALA A 22 3.03 -0.17 8.70
CA ALA A 22 3.18 1.22 9.07
C ALA A 22 2.44 2.14 8.11
N ALA A 23 2.45 1.82 6.82
CA ALA A 23 1.73 2.61 5.85
C ALA A 23 0.24 2.57 6.12
N ALA A 24 -0.27 1.39 6.49
CA ALA A 24 -1.68 1.28 6.81
C ALA A 24 -2.02 2.15 8.02
N ALA A 25 -1.16 2.16 9.01
CA ALA A 25 -1.38 2.99 10.18
C ALA A 25 -1.41 4.47 9.81
N LEU A 26 -0.54 4.88 8.91
CA LEU A 26 -0.53 6.26 8.47
C LEU A 26 -1.84 6.65 7.81
N LEU A 27 -2.44 5.71 7.10
CA LEU A 27 -3.65 5.99 6.35
C LEU A 27 -4.92 5.66 7.11
N GLY A 28 -4.78 5.15 8.33
CA GLY A 28 -5.95 4.78 9.11
C GLY A 28 -6.59 3.49 8.64
N LEU A 29 -5.81 2.63 8.01
CA LEU A 29 -6.31 1.36 7.52
C LEU A 29 -5.67 0.24 8.32
N ASN A 30 -6.26 -0.95 8.23
CA ASN A 30 -5.59 -2.11 8.80
C ASN A 30 -4.81 -2.78 7.67
N LEU A 31 -4.02 -3.77 8.02
CA LEU A 31 -3.14 -4.41 7.05
C LEU A 31 -3.93 -5.08 5.94
N ARG A 32 -5.04 -5.70 6.29
CA ARG A 32 -5.86 -6.37 5.30
C ARG A 32 -6.39 -5.37 4.28
N GLN A 33 -6.82 -4.22 4.75
CA GLN A 33 -7.38 -3.21 3.86
C GLN A 33 -6.32 -2.65 2.92
N ILE A 34 -5.14 -2.37 3.45
CA ILE A 34 -4.10 -1.80 2.59
C ILE A 34 -3.64 -2.82 1.56
N ARG A 35 -3.57 -4.10 1.94
CA ARG A 35 -3.16 -5.12 0.99
C ARG A 35 -4.18 -5.24 -0.14
N TYR A 36 -5.45 -5.21 0.21
CA TYR A 36 -6.48 -5.31 -0.80
C TYR A 36 -6.40 -4.14 -1.78
N ARG A 37 -6.20 -2.94 -1.24
CA ARG A 37 -6.14 -1.77 -2.09
C ARG A 37 -4.90 -1.80 -2.98
N MET A 38 -3.79 -2.26 -2.46
CA MET A 38 -2.58 -2.35 -3.24
C MET A 38 -2.74 -3.33 -4.39
N GLU A 39 -3.38 -4.45 -4.12
CA GLU A 39 -3.60 -5.42 -5.17
C GLU A 39 -4.51 -4.86 -6.25
N ARG A 40 -5.55 -4.18 -5.83
CA ARG A 40 -6.48 -3.63 -6.76
C ARG A 40 -5.84 -2.59 -7.66
N LEU A 41 -4.93 -1.82 -7.12
CA LEU A 41 -4.29 -0.76 -7.88
C LEU A 41 -2.98 -1.19 -8.53
N GLY A 42 -2.56 -2.41 -8.31
CA GLY A 42 -1.34 -2.90 -8.91
C GLY A 42 -0.08 -2.36 -8.29
N ILE A 43 -0.15 -1.91 -7.05
CA ILE A 43 0.99 -1.37 -6.36
C ILE A 43 1.73 -2.48 -5.66
N GLY A 44 3.04 -2.47 -5.78
CA GLY A 44 3.84 -3.42 -5.06
C GLY A 44 3.97 -4.76 -5.71
N GLY A 45 3.07 -5.11 -6.52
CA GLY A 45 3.18 -6.32 -7.31
C GLY A 45 3.33 -7.59 -6.54
N PRO A 46 3.13 -8.68 -7.20
CA PRO A 46 3.26 -9.97 -6.52
C PRO A 46 4.66 -10.29 -6.14
N GLU A 47 5.59 -9.68 -6.80
CA GLU A 47 6.96 -10.00 -6.51
C GLU A 47 7.32 -9.69 -5.10
N ASN A 48 6.58 -8.82 -4.45
CA ASN A 48 6.91 -8.48 -3.11
C ASN A 48 6.49 -9.49 -2.14
N GLU A 49 5.59 -10.32 -2.54
CA GLU A 49 5.08 -11.20 -1.60
C GLU A 49 5.79 -12.42 -1.47
N TYR A 50 6.53 -12.70 -2.40
CA TYR A 50 7.08 -13.96 -2.39
C TYR A 50 8.43 -13.98 -2.18
N PRO A 51 8.75 -14.83 -1.51
CA PRO A 51 10.08 -15.25 -1.42
C PRO A 51 10.51 -15.84 -2.64
#